data_4dd5422b2b2937cb338434f101b76e3e
#
_entry.id   4dd5422b2b2937cb338434f101b76e3e
#
_cell.length_a   1.000
_cell.length_b   1.000
_cell.length_c   1.000
_cell.angle_alpha   90.00
_cell.angle_beta   90.00
_cell.angle_gamma   90.00
#
_symmetry.space_group_name_H-M   'P 1'
#
loop_
_entity.id
_entity.type
_entity.pdbx_description
1 polymer ?
#
loop_
_entity_poly.entity_id
_entity_poly.type
_entity_poly.pdbx_seq_one_letter_code
_entity_poly.pdbx_strand_id
1 'polypeptide(L)'
;MAFTMKGPPYNVDNTPIYNTDMDDNVLGMAQSNGTILLNKNVSPLELKKNKTISHEKIHIDQMKRGDLDYTDSHVIWKGKKYPRSKMKEGAKNLPWEMEAYKKQ
;
A
#
# COMPACT_ATOMS: atom_id res chain seq x y z
N MET A 1 11.43 -20.95 -4.76
CA MET A 1 11.47 -20.51 -4.24
C MET A 1 11.76 -20.31 -3.83
N ALA A 2 11.73 -20.15 -3.68
CA ALA A 2 11.91 -19.76 -3.07
C ALA A 2 12.07 -19.58 -2.54
N PHE A 3 12.05 -19.45 -2.34
CA PHE A 3 12.41 -19.02 -1.75
C PHE A 3 12.33 -19.32 -0.97
N THR A 4 12.12 -19.36 -0.67
CA THR A 4 12.14 -19.43 0.10
C THR A 4 11.99 -19.42 0.93
N MET A 5 11.57 -19.45 1.15
CA MET A 5 11.45 -19.08 1.83
C MET A 5 11.79 -19.06 2.55
N LYS A 6 11.63 -19.35 2.50
CA LYS A 6 11.83 -18.92 3.63
C LYS A 6 11.65 -17.67 4.01
N GLY A 7 11.21 -17.13 3.80
CA GLY A 7 11.13 -15.74 4.07
C GLY A 7 10.30 -15.41 5.28
N PRO A 8 10.09 -14.13 5.64
CA PRO A 8 9.21 -13.76 6.75
C PRO A 8 7.81 -14.36 6.57
N PRO A 9 7.12 -14.74 7.64
CA PRO A 9 5.79 -15.33 7.51
C PRO A 9 4.79 -14.47 6.77
N TYR A 10 4.89 -13.13 6.91
CA TYR A 10 3.96 -12.23 6.22
C TYR A 10 4.19 -12.16 4.73
N ASN A 11 5.24 -12.79 4.23
CA ASN A 11 5.58 -12.79 2.81
C ASN A 11 5.15 -14.08 2.12
N VAL A 12 4.22 -14.82 2.70
CA VAL A 12 3.81 -16.11 2.15
C VAL A 12 3.10 -15.99 0.80
N ASP A 13 2.57 -14.84 0.47
CA ASP A 13 1.93 -14.59 -0.83
C ASP A 13 2.90 -14.00 -1.84
N ASN A 14 4.19 -14.02 -1.53
CA ASN A 14 5.26 -13.54 -2.40
C ASN A 14 5.18 -12.05 -2.70
N THR A 15 4.60 -11.27 -1.79
CA THR A 15 4.62 -9.82 -1.92
C THR A 15 5.97 -9.30 -1.41
N PRO A 16 6.83 -8.75 -2.28
CA PRO A 16 8.10 -8.20 -1.83
C PRO A 16 7.89 -6.97 -0.94
N ILE A 17 8.63 -6.92 0.15
CA ILE A 17 8.51 -5.83 1.12
C ILE A 17 9.92 -5.28 1.37
N TYR A 18 10.08 -3.97 1.19
CA TYR A 18 11.36 -3.29 1.35
C TYR A 18 11.23 -2.15 2.35
N ASN A 19 12.29 -1.92 3.12
CA ASN A 19 12.37 -0.76 4.00
C ASN A 19 13.12 0.34 3.27
N THR A 20 12.59 1.56 3.31
CA THR A 20 13.21 2.69 2.65
C THR A 20 12.91 3.97 3.42
N ASP A 21 13.65 5.02 3.10
CA ASP A 21 13.46 6.33 3.71
C ASP A 21 12.19 6.96 3.12
N MET A 22 11.36 7.50 3.99
CA MET A 22 10.10 8.14 3.60
C MET A 22 9.85 9.35 4.48
N ASP A 23 8.93 10.20 4.05
CA ASP A 23 8.49 11.35 4.85
C ASP A 23 7.91 10.88 6.19
N ASP A 24 8.02 11.73 7.21
CA ASP A 24 7.68 11.38 8.59
C ASP A 24 6.26 10.86 8.76
N ASN A 25 5.33 11.33 7.94
CA ASN A 25 3.92 10.97 8.07
C ASN A 25 3.52 9.74 7.27
N VAL A 26 4.46 9.15 6.52
CA VAL A 26 4.16 8.00 5.66
C VAL A 26 4.66 6.75 6.35
N LEU A 27 3.77 5.82 6.62
CA LEU A 27 4.13 4.53 7.23
C LEU A 27 4.57 3.52 6.17
N GLY A 28 3.90 3.49 5.04
CA GLY A 28 4.19 2.55 3.96
C GLY A 28 3.54 2.97 2.67
N MET A 29 3.83 2.25 1.62
CA MET A 29 3.32 2.55 0.29
C MET A 29 3.24 1.27 -0.53
N ALA A 30 2.11 1.07 -1.20
CA ALA A 30 1.94 0.00 -2.18
C ALA A 30 2.31 0.54 -3.56
N GLN A 31 3.11 -0.21 -4.29
CA GLN A 31 3.56 0.19 -5.63
C GLN A 31 2.87 -0.64 -6.70
N SER A 32 2.70 -0.05 -7.89
CA SER A 32 2.02 -0.71 -8.99
C SER A 32 2.74 -1.96 -9.49
N ASN A 33 4.02 -2.11 -9.18
CA ASN A 33 4.78 -3.32 -9.51
C ASN A 33 4.55 -4.47 -8.53
N GLY A 34 3.65 -4.31 -7.58
CA GLY A 34 3.31 -5.37 -6.62
C GLY A 34 4.17 -5.40 -5.38
N THR A 35 4.98 -4.37 -5.13
CA THR A 35 5.84 -4.32 -3.95
C THR A 35 5.27 -3.37 -2.90
N ILE A 36 5.67 -3.59 -1.64
CA ILE A 36 5.34 -2.71 -0.53
C ILE A 36 6.63 -2.08 -0.02
N LEU A 37 6.60 -0.78 0.17
CA LEU A 37 7.68 -0.06 0.83
C LEU A 37 7.23 0.30 2.24
N LEU A 38 8.10 0.07 3.21
CA LEU A 38 7.86 0.48 4.60
C LEU A 38 8.85 1.56 4.99
N ASN A 39 8.39 2.51 5.79
CA ASN A 39 9.26 3.58 6.26
C ASN A 39 10.23 3.03 7.28
N LYS A 40 11.53 3.01 6.94
CA LYS A 40 12.57 2.48 7.82
C LYS A 40 12.75 3.29 9.10
N ASN A 41 12.24 4.52 9.12
CA ASN A 41 12.34 5.41 10.28
C ASN A 41 11.21 5.21 11.29
N VAL A 42 10.25 4.33 10.98
CA VAL A 42 9.15 3.97 11.87
C VAL A 42 9.46 2.60 12.47
N SER A 43 9.25 2.45 13.78
CA SER A 43 9.56 1.19 14.44
C SER A 43 8.67 0.05 13.92
N PRO A 44 9.18 -1.19 13.88
CA PRO A 44 8.35 -2.33 13.49
C PRO A 44 7.08 -2.48 14.33
N LEU A 45 7.15 -2.14 15.62
CA LEU A 45 6.00 -2.21 16.50
C LEU A 45 4.91 -1.21 16.07
N GLU A 46 5.32 0.00 15.69
CA GLU A 46 4.39 1.02 15.23
C GLU A 46 3.72 0.60 13.93
N LEU A 47 4.50 0.04 12.98
CA LEU A 47 3.96 -0.46 11.73
C LEU A 47 2.94 -1.57 11.97
N LYS A 48 3.23 -2.48 12.88
CA LYS A 48 2.33 -3.58 13.22
C LYS A 48 1.06 -3.07 13.88
N LYS A 49 1.19 -2.12 14.79
CA LYS A 49 0.05 -1.51 15.50
C LYS A 49 -0.92 -0.87 14.51
N ASN A 50 -0.40 -0.25 13.46
CA ASN A 50 -1.20 0.43 12.45
C ASN A 50 -1.62 -0.50 11.31
N LYS A 51 -1.29 -1.78 11.38
CA LYS A 51 -1.63 -2.78 10.37
C LYS A 51 -1.14 -2.35 8.97
N THR A 52 0.04 -1.74 8.92
CA THR A 52 0.55 -1.12 7.69
C THR A 52 0.68 -2.12 6.55
N ILE A 53 1.26 -3.29 6.80
CA ILE A 53 1.44 -4.29 5.74
C ILE A 53 0.09 -4.76 5.20
N SER A 54 -0.87 -5.07 6.09
CA SER A 54 -2.20 -5.48 5.67
C SER A 54 -2.87 -4.42 4.81
N HIS A 55 -2.76 -3.15 5.21
CA HIS A 55 -3.34 -2.03 4.49
C HIS A 55 -2.75 -1.92 3.07
N GLU A 56 -1.42 -1.95 2.96
CA GLU A 56 -0.77 -1.83 1.66
C GLU A 56 -1.03 -3.04 0.77
N LYS A 57 -1.17 -4.24 1.34
CA LYS A 57 -1.51 -5.43 0.56
C LYS A 57 -2.90 -5.31 -0.07
N ILE A 58 -3.83 -4.66 0.61
CA ILE A 58 -5.15 -4.41 0.02
C ILE A 58 -5.03 -3.49 -1.19
N HIS A 59 -4.19 -2.47 -1.13
CA HIS A 59 -3.95 -1.61 -2.30
C HIS A 59 -3.34 -2.39 -3.45
N ILE A 60 -2.42 -3.31 -3.18
CA ILE A 60 -1.86 -4.17 -4.23
C ILE A 60 -2.94 -5.02 -4.86
N ASP A 61 -3.83 -5.58 -4.06
CA ASP A 61 -4.96 -6.36 -4.56
C ASP A 61 -5.87 -5.50 -5.45
N GLN A 62 -6.16 -4.28 -5.02
CA GLN A 62 -6.96 -3.34 -5.80
C GLN A 62 -6.32 -3.07 -7.17
N MET A 63 -5.00 -2.92 -7.21
CA MET A 63 -4.27 -2.71 -8.46
C MET A 63 -4.28 -3.96 -9.34
N LYS A 64 -4.09 -5.13 -8.74
CA LYS A 64 -4.08 -6.39 -9.49
C LYS A 64 -5.42 -6.72 -10.14
N ARG A 65 -6.52 -6.41 -9.46
CA ARG A 65 -7.85 -6.66 -10.03
C ARG A 65 -8.31 -5.54 -10.97
N GLY A 66 -7.47 -4.50 -11.17
CA GLY A 66 -7.75 -3.44 -12.13
C GLY A 66 -8.63 -2.32 -11.63
N ASP A 67 -9.00 -2.30 -10.36
CA ASP A 67 -9.84 -1.25 -9.80
C ASP A 67 -9.08 0.02 -9.48
N LEU A 68 -7.79 -0.09 -9.18
CA LEU A 68 -6.96 1.04 -8.76
C LEU A 68 -5.77 1.21 -9.69
N ASP A 69 -5.53 2.43 -10.13
CA ASP A 69 -4.36 2.76 -10.93
C ASP A 69 -3.92 4.18 -10.60
N TYR A 70 -2.64 4.45 -10.79
CA TYR A 70 -2.03 5.74 -10.52
C TYR A 70 -1.36 6.29 -11.75
N THR A 71 -1.61 7.56 -12.05
CA THR A 71 -0.81 8.31 -13.02
C THR A 71 -0.18 9.49 -12.28
N ASP A 72 0.66 10.24 -12.97
CA ASP A 72 1.28 11.42 -12.35
C ASP A 72 0.26 12.44 -11.88
N SER A 73 -0.86 12.55 -12.59
CA SER A 73 -1.86 13.59 -12.35
C SER A 73 -3.15 13.10 -11.71
N HIS A 74 -3.44 11.81 -11.75
CA HIS A 74 -4.72 11.26 -11.30
C HIS A 74 -4.54 9.94 -10.58
N VAL A 75 -5.50 9.63 -9.71
CA VAL A 75 -5.76 8.28 -9.26
C VAL A 75 -7.01 7.81 -9.97
N ILE A 76 -7.00 6.59 -10.50
CA ILE A 76 -8.15 6.01 -11.20
C ILE A 76 -8.72 4.90 -10.33
N TRP A 77 -9.99 5.04 -9.99
CA TRP A 77 -10.70 4.06 -9.17
C TRP A 77 -11.95 3.62 -9.90
N LYS A 78 -11.98 2.32 -10.25
CA LYS A 78 -13.11 1.71 -10.99
C LYS A 78 -13.49 2.53 -12.21
N GLY A 79 -12.47 3.01 -12.94
CA GLY A 79 -12.65 3.79 -14.15
C GLY A 79 -12.86 5.28 -13.96
N LYS A 80 -13.05 5.75 -12.73
CA LYS A 80 -13.25 7.16 -12.45
C LYS A 80 -11.94 7.84 -12.10
N LYS A 81 -11.65 8.97 -12.71
CA LYS A 81 -10.42 9.72 -12.49
C LYS A 81 -10.58 10.74 -11.38
N TYR A 82 -9.64 10.74 -10.44
CA TYR A 82 -9.60 11.67 -9.33
C TYR A 82 -8.31 12.49 -9.44
N PRO A 83 -8.40 13.82 -9.64
CA PRO A 83 -7.18 14.64 -9.76
C PRO A 83 -6.39 14.65 -8.46
N ARG A 84 -5.11 14.30 -8.55
CA ARG A 84 -4.27 14.24 -7.34
C ARG A 84 -4.07 15.62 -6.71
N SER A 85 -4.07 16.68 -7.52
CA SER A 85 -3.93 18.03 -7.01
C SER A 85 -5.11 18.51 -6.15
N LYS A 86 -6.27 17.83 -6.25
CA LYS A 86 -7.49 18.21 -5.54
C LYS A 86 -7.83 17.27 -4.40
N MET A 87 -6.94 16.34 -4.07
CA MET A 87 -7.19 15.41 -2.99
C MET A 87 -6.02 15.36 -2.03
N LYS A 88 -6.28 14.93 -0.80
CA LYS A 88 -5.25 14.59 0.15
C LYS A 88 -5.04 13.08 0.05
N GLU A 89 -3.91 12.65 -0.51
CA GLU A 89 -3.65 11.23 -0.68
C GLU A 89 -3.55 10.55 0.69
N GLY A 90 -4.10 9.35 0.76
CA GLY A 90 -4.19 8.63 2.02
C GLY A 90 -5.37 9.00 2.90
N ALA A 91 -6.18 9.97 2.48
CA ALA A 91 -7.35 10.38 3.26
C ALA A 91 -8.36 9.25 3.36
N LYS A 92 -8.91 9.05 4.56
CA LYS A 92 -9.79 7.92 4.83
C LYS A 92 -11.10 7.95 4.09
N ASN A 93 -11.50 9.09 3.56
CA ASN A 93 -12.75 9.24 2.82
C ASN A 93 -12.63 8.93 1.33
N LEU A 94 -11.42 8.62 0.84
CA LEU A 94 -11.24 8.20 -0.55
C LEU A 94 -11.71 6.75 -0.70
N PRO A 95 -12.42 6.42 -1.80
CA PRO A 95 -13.03 5.08 -1.92
C PRO A 95 -12.05 3.91 -1.75
N TRP A 96 -10.86 4.02 -2.34
CA TRP A 96 -9.86 2.97 -2.22
C TRP A 96 -9.27 2.89 -0.82
N GLU A 97 -9.20 4.01 -0.11
CA GLU A 97 -8.74 4.02 1.28
C GLU A 97 -9.82 3.49 2.21
N MET A 98 -11.09 3.82 1.95
CA MET A 98 -12.19 3.28 2.74
C MET A 98 -12.20 1.75 2.71
N GLU A 99 -12.02 1.16 1.53
CA GLU A 99 -11.94 -0.29 1.41
C GLU A 99 -10.73 -0.84 2.16
N ALA A 100 -9.58 -0.20 2.03
CA ALA A 100 -8.36 -0.67 2.68
C ALA A 100 -8.49 -0.64 4.20
N TYR A 101 -9.01 0.45 4.76
CA TYR A 101 -9.21 0.55 6.21
C TYR A 101 -10.24 -0.44 6.72
N LYS A 102 -11.26 -0.70 5.93
CA LYS A 102 -12.30 -1.65 6.32
C LYS A 102 -11.79 -3.10 6.35
N LYS A 103 -10.88 -3.45 5.44
CA LYS A 103 -10.41 -4.84 5.28
C LYS A 103 -9.10 -5.15 5.97
N GLN A 104 -8.36 -4.15 6.42
CA GLN A 104 -7.03 -4.38 6.99
C GLN A 104 -6.99 -5.21 8.28
#